data_ba8fbdfeb2c2c11fa6b148e6141dc333
#
_entry.id   ba8fbdfeb2c2c11fa6b148e6141dc333
#
_cell.length_a   1.000
_cell.length_b   1.000
_cell.length_c   1.000
_cell.angle_alpha   90.00
_cell.angle_beta   90.00
_cell.angle_gamma   90.00
#
_symmetry.space_group_name_H-M   'P 1'
#
loop_
_entity.id
_entity.type
_entity.pdbx_description
1 polymer ?
#
loop_
_entity_poly.entity_id
_entity_poly.type
_entity_poly.pdbx_seq_one_letter_code
_entity_poly.pdbx_strand_id
1 'polypeptide(L)'
;MDGFLLTYHGFEPGFEGLREALTSTGNGYLCTRGAAEWEEADGVHYPGTYVHGGYNRETTILSSVPVLNEDLVNMPNWLVLQLRIEGGEAIRLADVELLDYRHELDIRYATVVRHVRFRDLSGRETTLTAAGSSAWVTRTTRGSSGRWFRRTGRGASR
;
A
#
# COMPACT_ATOMS: atom_id res chain seq x y z
N MET A 1 -4.16 -17.45 -18.51
CA MET A 1 -4.11 -16.26 -17.64
C MET A 1 -5.38 -16.28 -16.81
N ASP A 2 -5.25 -16.17 -15.50
CA ASP A 2 -6.41 -16.02 -14.65
C ASP A 2 -6.94 -14.58 -14.84
N GLY A 3 -8.13 -14.43 -15.45
CA GLY A 3 -8.72 -13.13 -15.81
C GLY A 3 -9.11 -12.25 -14.60
N PHE A 4 -8.78 -12.68 -13.38
CA PHE A 4 -9.05 -11.97 -12.13
C PHE A 4 -7.79 -11.44 -11.44
N LEU A 5 -6.62 -11.61 -12.06
CA LEU A 5 -5.36 -11.17 -11.48
C LEU A 5 -4.80 -10.00 -12.29
N LEU A 6 -4.65 -8.84 -11.63
CA LEU A 6 -3.94 -7.69 -12.17
C LEU A 6 -2.53 -7.69 -11.57
N THR A 7 -1.51 -7.83 -12.44
CA THR A 7 -0.13 -7.98 -11.99
C THR A 7 0.77 -6.93 -12.64
N TYR A 8 1.58 -6.27 -11.82
CA TYR A 8 2.66 -5.37 -12.23
C TYR A 8 4.00 -5.96 -11.81
N HIS A 9 4.94 -5.95 -12.75
CA HIS A 9 6.32 -6.38 -12.54
C HIS A 9 7.26 -5.19 -12.54
N GLY A 10 8.28 -5.24 -11.70
CA GLY A 10 9.27 -4.18 -11.55
C GLY A 10 8.72 -2.94 -10.82
N PHE A 11 9.61 -2.24 -10.17
CA PHE A 11 9.32 -0.98 -9.49
C PHE A 11 9.60 0.19 -10.43
N GLU A 12 8.60 1.00 -10.70
CA GLU A 12 8.69 2.15 -11.58
C GLU A 12 8.11 3.38 -10.88
N PRO A 13 8.96 4.23 -10.27
CA PRO A 13 8.51 5.38 -9.48
C PRO A 13 7.48 6.26 -10.17
N GLY A 14 7.61 6.49 -11.48
CA GLY A 14 6.69 7.32 -12.25
C GLY A 14 5.29 6.71 -12.43
N PHE A 15 5.10 5.43 -12.16
CA PHE A 15 3.84 4.73 -12.30
C PHE A 15 3.26 4.23 -10.97
N GLU A 16 4.01 4.29 -9.87
CA GLU A 16 3.54 3.76 -8.58
C GLU A 16 2.25 4.41 -8.12
N GLY A 17 2.11 5.72 -8.22
CA GLY A 17 0.87 6.41 -7.87
C GLY A 17 -0.36 5.93 -8.66
N LEU A 18 -0.19 5.59 -9.94
CA LEU A 18 -1.25 5.00 -10.77
C LEU A 18 -1.53 3.55 -10.35
N ARG A 19 -0.50 2.74 -10.13
CA ARG A 19 -0.63 1.34 -9.69
C ARG A 19 -1.35 1.26 -8.35
N GLU A 20 -0.99 2.12 -7.40
CA GLU A 20 -1.67 2.24 -6.10
C GLU A 20 -3.16 2.58 -6.24
N ALA A 21 -3.52 3.47 -7.18
CA ALA A 21 -4.91 3.80 -7.45
C ALA A 21 -5.67 2.61 -8.04
N LEU A 22 -5.10 1.93 -9.02
CA LEU A 22 -5.73 0.80 -9.72
C LEU A 22 -5.85 -0.46 -8.85
N THR A 23 -5.02 -0.60 -7.82
CA THR A 23 -5.06 -1.71 -6.87
C THR A 23 -5.71 -1.34 -5.53
N SER A 24 -6.51 -0.26 -5.52
CA SER A 24 -7.32 0.10 -4.35
C SER A 24 -8.34 -0.99 -4.04
N THR A 25 -8.52 -1.26 -2.76
CA THR A 25 -9.52 -2.21 -2.27
C THR A 25 -10.46 -1.55 -1.28
N GLY A 26 -11.71 -1.98 -1.27
CA GLY A 26 -12.72 -1.39 -0.38
C GLY A 26 -13.87 -2.34 -0.09
N ASN A 27 -14.61 -2.04 0.96
CA ASN A 27 -15.78 -2.82 1.42
C ASN A 27 -17.07 -2.00 1.44
N GLY A 28 -17.13 -0.89 0.72
CA GLY A 28 -18.26 0.02 0.71
C GLY A 28 -18.31 0.99 1.88
N TYR A 29 -17.54 0.79 2.94
CA TYR A 29 -17.38 1.70 4.06
C TYR A 29 -15.97 2.26 4.16
N LEU A 30 -14.96 1.42 4.03
CA LEU A 30 -13.53 1.76 4.04
C LEU A 30 -12.94 1.42 2.68
N CYS A 31 -12.16 2.33 2.13
CA CYS A 31 -11.35 2.10 0.95
C CYS A 31 -9.88 2.42 1.27
N THR A 32 -8.98 1.60 0.77
CA THR A 32 -7.54 1.80 0.93
C THR A 32 -6.87 1.71 -0.43
N ARG A 33 -6.00 2.67 -0.74
CA ARG A 33 -5.14 2.60 -1.93
C ARG A 33 -4.12 1.47 -1.77
N GLY A 34 -3.72 0.88 -2.87
CA GLY A 34 -2.76 -0.22 -2.89
C GLY A 34 -1.30 0.23 -2.71
N ALA A 35 -1.04 1.23 -1.87
CA ALA A 35 0.32 1.64 -1.52
C ALA A 35 1.06 0.55 -0.73
N ALA A 36 2.39 0.57 -0.81
CA ALA A 36 3.19 -0.36 -0.03
C ALA A 36 3.07 -0.08 1.47
N GLU A 37 3.05 -1.14 2.26
CA GLU A 37 2.78 -1.08 3.70
C GLU A 37 3.88 -0.38 4.50
N TRP A 38 5.06 -0.23 3.92
CA TRP A 38 6.24 0.39 4.54
C TRP A 38 6.58 1.76 3.96
N GLU A 39 5.79 2.26 3.00
CA GLU A 39 6.03 3.55 2.39
C GLU A 39 5.13 4.64 3.01
N GLU A 40 5.68 5.83 3.05
CA GLU A 40 5.00 7.05 3.47
C GLU A 40 4.61 7.89 2.25
N ALA A 41 3.78 8.89 2.46
CA ALA A 41 3.46 9.85 1.40
C ALA A 41 4.71 10.65 1.01
N ASP A 42 5.08 10.56 -0.26
CA ASP A 42 6.24 11.27 -0.84
C ASP A 42 5.93 11.67 -2.29
N GLY A 43 6.96 11.94 -3.09
CA GLY A 43 6.78 12.25 -4.51
C GLY A 43 6.43 11.05 -5.40
N VAL A 44 6.51 9.84 -4.89
CA VAL A 44 6.27 8.56 -5.60
C VAL A 44 5.01 7.87 -5.07
N HIS A 45 4.90 7.77 -3.75
CA HIS A 45 3.85 7.05 -3.05
C HIS A 45 2.79 8.00 -2.51
N TYR A 46 1.54 7.58 -2.60
CA TYR A 46 0.40 8.30 -2.03
C TYR A 46 -0.54 7.32 -1.31
N PRO A 47 -0.15 6.82 -0.13
CA PRO A 47 -1.05 5.98 0.67
C PRO A 47 -2.33 6.75 1.00
N GLY A 48 -3.46 6.11 0.77
CA GLY A 48 -4.77 6.74 0.97
C GLY A 48 -5.72 5.80 1.68
N THR A 49 -6.41 6.35 2.68
CA THR A 49 -7.48 5.70 3.41
C THR A 49 -8.71 6.59 3.42
N TYR A 50 -9.81 6.08 2.93
CA TYR A 50 -11.05 6.84 2.77
C TYR A 50 -12.19 6.13 3.47
N VAL A 51 -13.03 6.90 4.17
CA VAL A 51 -14.19 6.39 4.90
C VAL A 51 -15.45 6.97 4.28
N HIS A 52 -16.46 6.13 4.12
CA HIS A 52 -17.77 6.58 3.64
C HIS A 52 -18.34 7.72 4.52
N GLY A 53 -18.73 8.81 3.88
CA GLY A 53 -19.21 10.01 4.57
C GLY A 53 -18.13 10.93 5.13
N GLY A 54 -16.84 10.60 4.93
CA GLY A 54 -15.70 11.41 5.36
C GLY A 54 -15.35 12.52 4.36
N TYR A 55 -16.17 13.58 4.30
CA TYR A 55 -15.96 14.72 3.40
C TYR A 55 -15.59 15.98 4.17
N ASN A 56 -14.69 16.78 3.57
CA ASN A 56 -14.42 18.13 3.97
C ASN A 56 -15.22 19.09 3.06
N ARG A 57 -15.71 20.19 3.63
CA ARG A 57 -16.38 21.25 2.88
C ARG A 57 -15.66 22.56 3.12
N GLU A 58 -15.24 23.19 2.04
CA GLU A 58 -14.56 24.47 2.08
C GLU A 58 -15.16 25.41 1.03
N THR A 59 -15.32 26.70 1.40
CA THR A 59 -15.78 27.72 0.48
C THR A 59 -14.60 28.47 -0.07
N THR A 60 -14.38 28.37 -1.38
CA THR A 60 -13.37 29.14 -2.11
C THR A 60 -14.02 30.29 -2.86
N ILE A 61 -13.43 31.48 -2.81
CA ILE A 61 -13.90 32.64 -3.57
C ILE A 61 -13.18 32.66 -4.93
N LEU A 62 -13.90 32.37 -6.00
CA LEU A 62 -13.41 32.47 -7.37
C LEU A 62 -14.07 33.66 -8.08
N SER A 63 -13.29 34.66 -8.48
CA SER A 63 -13.79 35.87 -9.15
C SER A 63 -14.99 36.52 -8.41
N SER A 64 -14.89 36.64 -7.08
CA SER A 64 -15.92 37.17 -6.18
C SER A 64 -17.19 36.31 -6.05
N VAL A 65 -17.18 35.09 -6.58
CA VAL A 65 -18.29 34.13 -6.42
C VAL A 65 -17.87 33.07 -5.41
N PRO A 66 -18.65 32.82 -4.34
CA PRO A 66 -18.38 31.73 -3.41
C PRO A 66 -18.72 30.39 -4.07
N VAL A 67 -17.73 29.48 -4.10
CA VAL A 67 -17.87 28.10 -4.58
C VAL A 67 -17.67 27.18 -3.40
N LEU A 68 -18.64 26.35 -3.13
CA LEU A 68 -18.54 25.29 -2.11
C LEU A 68 -17.87 24.08 -2.73
N ASN A 69 -16.69 23.73 -2.23
CA ASN A 69 -15.96 22.51 -2.58
C ASN A 69 -16.29 21.43 -1.56
N GLU A 70 -16.45 20.21 -2.03
CA GLU A 70 -16.64 19.04 -1.18
C GLU A 70 -15.64 17.97 -1.62
N ASP A 71 -14.68 17.68 -0.76
CA ASP A 71 -13.55 16.79 -1.04
C ASP A 71 -13.54 15.59 -0.09
N LEU A 72 -13.22 14.42 -0.63
CA LEU A 72 -13.03 13.21 0.14
C LEU A 72 -11.75 13.32 0.99
N VAL A 73 -11.87 13.14 2.29
CA VAL A 73 -10.76 13.30 3.23
C VAL A 73 -9.88 12.04 3.22
N ASN A 74 -8.57 12.22 2.99
CA ASN A 74 -7.59 11.17 3.22
C ASN A 74 -7.37 11.04 4.74
N MET A 75 -7.86 9.94 5.30
CA MET A 75 -7.71 9.60 6.71
C MET A 75 -6.27 9.15 7.03
N PRO A 76 -5.88 9.10 8.31
CA PRO A 76 -4.56 8.59 8.69
C PRO A 76 -4.24 7.24 8.06
N ASN A 77 -3.03 7.09 7.57
CA ASN A 77 -2.57 5.84 6.99
C ASN A 77 -2.49 4.76 8.07
N TRP A 78 -3.31 3.73 7.96
CA TRP A 78 -3.33 2.59 8.89
C TRP A 78 -2.43 1.44 8.44
N LEU A 79 -1.81 1.58 7.24
CA LEU A 79 -0.95 0.55 6.65
C LEU A 79 0.50 0.62 7.13
N VAL A 80 0.87 1.56 7.97
CA VAL A 80 2.27 1.83 8.34
C VAL A 80 2.92 0.64 9.03
N LEU A 81 3.88 0.02 8.34
CA LEU A 81 4.74 -1.03 8.86
C LEU A 81 6.18 -0.67 8.56
N GLN A 82 7.03 -0.79 9.56
CA GLN A 82 8.46 -0.62 9.36
C GLN A 82 9.15 -1.98 9.38
N LEU A 83 9.95 -2.26 8.36
CA LEU A 83 10.82 -3.42 8.32
C LEU A 83 12.20 -3.03 8.83
N ARG A 84 12.64 -3.70 9.89
CA ARG A 84 14.01 -3.57 10.43
C ARG A 84 14.64 -4.95 10.46
N ILE A 85 15.88 -5.08 10.01
CA ILE A 85 16.63 -6.33 10.08
C ILE A 85 17.63 -6.23 11.22
N GLU A 86 17.55 -7.16 12.17
CA GLU A 86 18.49 -7.32 13.31
C GLU A 86 18.71 -6.01 14.10
N GLY A 87 17.65 -5.23 14.28
CA GLY A 87 17.75 -3.97 15.04
C GLY A 87 18.40 -2.81 14.30
N GLY A 88 18.67 -2.98 13.00
CA GLY A 88 19.15 -1.92 12.12
C GLY A 88 18.11 -0.82 11.87
N GLU A 89 18.44 0.10 11.01
CA GLU A 89 17.52 1.16 10.57
C GLU A 89 16.34 0.61 9.78
N ALA A 90 15.26 1.39 9.67
CA ALA A 90 14.11 1.03 8.87
C ALA A 90 14.51 0.96 7.38
N ILE A 91 14.14 -0.13 6.73
CA ILE A 91 14.45 -0.35 5.32
C ILE A 91 13.41 0.39 4.48
N ARG A 92 13.90 1.18 3.53
CA ARG A 92 13.13 1.80 2.46
C ARG A 92 13.54 1.19 1.13
N LEU A 93 12.60 0.98 0.22
CA LEU A 93 12.93 0.40 -1.09
C LEU A 93 13.89 1.27 -1.91
N ALA A 94 13.88 2.57 -1.69
CA ALA A 94 14.80 3.51 -2.33
C ALA A 94 16.28 3.33 -1.89
N ASP A 95 16.51 2.72 -0.71
CA ASP A 95 17.83 2.61 -0.10
C ASP A 95 18.47 1.22 -0.29
N VAL A 96 17.82 0.34 -1.04
CA VAL A 96 18.28 -1.04 -1.25
C VAL A 96 18.37 -1.39 -2.72
N GLU A 97 19.20 -2.38 -3.08
CA GLU A 97 19.21 -2.93 -4.41
C GLU A 97 17.98 -3.84 -4.61
N LEU A 98 17.03 -3.39 -5.40
CA LEU A 98 15.83 -4.15 -5.70
C LEU A 98 16.14 -5.23 -6.75
N LEU A 99 15.97 -6.49 -6.36
CA LEU A 99 16.26 -7.66 -7.20
C LEU A 99 15.02 -8.18 -7.92
N ASP A 100 13.87 -8.12 -7.27
CA ASP A 100 12.57 -8.49 -7.83
C ASP A 100 11.46 -7.71 -7.14
N TYR A 101 10.46 -7.30 -7.92
CA TYR A 101 9.28 -6.62 -7.41
C TYR A 101 8.06 -7.04 -8.21
N ARG A 102 7.02 -7.47 -7.49
CA ARG A 102 5.74 -7.82 -8.07
C ARG A 102 4.62 -7.32 -7.18
N HIS A 103 3.71 -6.57 -7.79
CA HIS A 103 2.52 -6.03 -7.16
C HIS A 103 1.29 -6.60 -7.87
N GLU A 104 0.42 -7.27 -7.12
CA GLU A 104 -0.73 -8.00 -7.64
C GLU A 104 -2.01 -7.61 -6.90
N LEU A 105 -3.10 -7.48 -7.65
CA LEU A 105 -4.46 -7.44 -7.11
C LEU A 105 -5.21 -8.68 -7.59
N ASP A 106 -5.61 -9.52 -6.67
CA ASP A 106 -6.61 -10.56 -6.91
C ASP A 106 -8.00 -9.95 -6.74
N ILE A 107 -8.68 -9.72 -7.88
CA ILE A 107 -9.99 -9.08 -7.92
C ILE A 107 -11.06 -9.98 -7.32
N ARG A 108 -10.91 -11.30 -7.39
CA ARG A 108 -11.87 -12.28 -6.86
C ARG A 108 -11.95 -12.22 -5.34
N TYR A 109 -10.80 -12.01 -4.69
CA TYR A 109 -10.69 -11.99 -3.22
C TYR A 109 -10.47 -10.58 -2.67
N ALA A 110 -10.41 -9.55 -3.53
CA ALA A 110 -10.08 -8.17 -3.18
C ALA A 110 -8.80 -8.09 -2.32
N THR A 111 -7.78 -8.85 -2.73
CA THR A 111 -6.53 -8.99 -2.00
C THR A 111 -5.39 -8.41 -2.80
N VAL A 112 -4.68 -7.46 -2.22
CA VAL A 112 -3.42 -6.94 -2.77
C VAL A 112 -2.28 -7.76 -2.21
N VAL A 113 -1.41 -8.27 -3.08
CA VAL A 113 -0.22 -9.03 -2.71
C VAL A 113 1.00 -8.34 -3.30
N ARG A 114 2.03 -8.19 -2.49
CA ARG A 114 3.31 -7.64 -2.92
C ARG A 114 4.43 -8.59 -2.58
N HIS A 115 5.23 -8.90 -3.59
CA HIS A 115 6.45 -9.70 -3.46
C HIS A 115 7.63 -8.81 -3.76
N VAL A 116 8.57 -8.74 -2.84
CA VAL A 116 9.78 -7.94 -2.98
C VAL A 116 10.98 -8.77 -2.60
N ARG A 117 11.99 -8.79 -3.46
CA ARG A 117 13.31 -9.34 -3.15
C ARG A 117 14.34 -8.23 -3.32
N PHE A 118 15.11 -8.00 -2.29
CA PHE A 118 16.09 -6.93 -2.28
C PHE A 118 17.37 -7.37 -1.58
N ARG A 119 18.46 -6.64 -1.88
CA ARG A 119 19.75 -6.77 -1.20
C ARG A 119 20.05 -5.49 -0.43
N ASP A 120 20.32 -5.62 0.85
CA ASP A 120 20.70 -4.49 1.70
C ASP A 120 22.17 -4.08 1.49
N LEU A 121 22.57 -2.96 2.09
CA LEU A 121 23.95 -2.44 2.03
C LEU A 121 24.99 -3.40 2.64
N SER A 122 24.55 -4.35 3.45
CA SER A 122 25.42 -5.41 4.01
C SER A 122 25.55 -6.62 3.09
N GLY A 123 24.94 -6.59 1.89
CA GLY A 123 24.93 -7.68 0.93
C GLY A 123 23.96 -8.81 1.25
N ARG A 124 23.08 -8.66 2.25
CA ARG A 124 22.09 -9.68 2.62
C ARG A 124 20.87 -9.59 1.69
N GLU A 125 20.46 -10.75 1.17
CA GLU A 125 19.25 -10.84 0.39
C GLU A 125 18.04 -11.17 1.29
N THR A 126 16.97 -10.40 1.12
CA THR A 126 15.72 -10.61 1.84
C THR A 126 14.58 -10.70 0.84
N THR A 127 13.70 -11.67 1.05
CA THR A 127 12.42 -11.77 0.34
C THR A 127 11.30 -11.43 1.30
N LEU A 128 10.46 -10.48 0.90
CA LEU A 128 9.30 -10.03 1.65
C LEU A 128 8.05 -10.33 0.84
N THR A 129 7.03 -10.88 1.48
CA THR A 129 5.69 -10.98 0.92
C THR A 129 4.73 -10.31 1.88
N ALA A 130 4.02 -9.31 1.37
CA ALA A 130 2.95 -8.64 2.08
C ALA A 130 1.62 -8.95 1.38
N ALA A 131 0.57 -9.18 2.16
CA ALA A 131 -0.78 -9.35 1.65
C ALA A 131 -1.76 -8.55 2.51
N GLY A 132 -2.67 -7.84 1.87
CA GLY A 132 -3.69 -7.04 2.53
C GLY A 132 -5.01 -7.10 1.79
N SER A 133 -6.12 -7.03 2.53
CA SER A 133 -7.45 -6.89 1.95
C SER A 133 -8.32 -6.02 2.84
N SER A 134 -9.25 -5.27 2.22
CA SER A 134 -10.35 -4.59 2.90
C SER A 134 -11.53 -5.55 2.98
N ALA A 135 -11.46 -6.53 3.90
CA ALA A 135 -12.52 -7.52 4.04
C ALA A 135 -13.85 -6.88 4.43
N TRP A 136 -14.97 -7.44 3.97
CA TRP A 136 -16.30 -7.11 4.46
C TRP A 136 -16.38 -7.43 5.96
N VAL A 137 -16.38 -6.38 6.75
CA VAL A 137 -16.69 -6.50 8.17
C VAL A 137 -18.15 -6.13 8.32
N THR A 138 -18.99 -7.09 8.67
CA THR A 138 -20.35 -6.79 9.12
C THR A 138 -20.25 -5.82 10.28
N ARG A 139 -21.14 -4.84 10.32
CA ARG A 139 -21.20 -3.70 11.26
C ARG A 139 -21.07 -4.07 12.75
N THR A 140 -21.08 -5.36 13.09
CA THR A 140 -21.10 -5.94 14.43
C THR A 140 -19.78 -6.52 14.91
N THR A 141 -18.76 -6.67 14.05
CA THR A 141 -17.48 -7.22 14.46
C THR A 141 -16.38 -6.19 14.26
N ARG A 142 -15.67 -5.86 15.34
CA ARG A 142 -14.38 -5.17 15.25
C ARG A 142 -13.43 -6.10 14.50
N GLY A 143 -13.35 -5.95 13.17
CA GLY A 143 -12.53 -6.77 12.31
C GLY A 143 -11.08 -6.35 12.43
N SER A 144 -10.25 -7.26 12.92
CA SER A 144 -8.83 -7.20 12.68
C SER A 144 -8.58 -7.59 11.23
N SER A 145 -8.13 -6.65 10.40
CA SER A 145 -7.53 -6.99 9.11
C SER A 145 -6.27 -7.80 9.38
N GLY A 146 -6.33 -9.11 9.16
CA GLY A 146 -5.18 -9.98 9.30
C GLY A 146 -4.17 -9.69 8.19
N ARG A 147 -2.99 -9.21 8.56
CA ARG A 147 -1.85 -9.15 7.68
C ARG A 147 -0.92 -10.29 8.01
N TRP A 148 -0.48 -10.98 6.98
CA TRP A 148 0.45 -12.08 7.12
C TRP A 148 1.78 -11.67 6.49
N PHE A 149 2.84 -11.70 7.29
CA PHE A 149 4.22 -11.55 6.81
C PHE A 149 4.92 -12.89 6.89
N ARG A 150 5.54 -13.29 5.80
CA ARG A 150 6.46 -14.41 5.80
C ARG A 150 7.84 -13.91 5.40
N ARG A 151 8.78 -13.98 6.31
CA ARG A 151 10.20 -13.79 6.03
C ARG A 151 10.81 -15.13 5.65
N THR A 152 11.42 -15.21 4.46
CA THR A 152 12.30 -16.32 4.11
C THR A 152 13.68 -15.72 3.89
N GLY A 153 14.52 -15.72 4.93
CA GLY A 153 15.94 -15.40 4.81
C GLY A 153 16.72 -16.68 4.59
N ARG A 154 17.48 -16.78 3.52
CA ARG A 154 18.61 -17.72 3.43
C ARG A 154 19.84 -16.97 3.89
N GLY A 155 20.28 -17.21 5.11
CA GLY A 155 21.63 -16.89 5.52
C GLY A 155 22.58 -17.74 4.71
N ALA A 156 23.48 -17.14 3.93
CA ALA A 156 24.62 -17.84 3.42
C ALA A 156 25.54 -18.09 4.61
N SER A 157 25.58 -19.33 5.09
CA SER A 157 26.65 -19.80 5.97
C SER A 157 27.91 -19.96 5.12
N ARG A 158 28.97 -19.28 5.50
CA ARG A 158 30.32 -19.71 5.23
C ARG A 158 30.83 -20.52 6.40
#